data_53a61e2a18a20cc0bad93fd035fd045f
#
_entry.id   53a61e2a18a20cc0bad93fd035fd045f
#
_cell.length_a   1.000
_cell.length_b   1.000
_cell.length_c   1.000
_cell.angle_alpha   90.00
_cell.angle_beta   90.00
_cell.angle_gamma   90.00
#
_symmetry.space_group_name_H-M   'P 1'
#
loop_
_entity.id
_entity.type
_entity.pdbx_description
1 polymer ?
#
loop_
_entity_poly.entity_id
_entity_poly.type
_entity_poly.pdbx_seq_one_letter_code
_entity_poly.pdbx_strand_id
1 'polypeptide(L)'
;KEIITQQYPDERPVIAERFRGEVVLMHDENNEHACTGCTACELACPNGTIKIVTKFDTTPEGKKKKALDTFVYRLEMCTMCNLCVEACPTSAIKMDTAYEHSVFDRNKLTKKLNNEGSKIRSGVE
;
A
#
# COMPACT_ATOMS: atom_id res chain seq x y z
N LYS A 1 27.59 -32.97 8.08
CA LYS A 1 27.03 -31.65 8.45
C LYS A 1 26.12 -31.19 7.33
N GLU A 2 24.84 -30.92 7.61
CA GLU A 2 23.88 -30.49 6.57
C GLU A 2 24.26 -29.13 5.99
N ILE A 3 24.06 -28.98 4.70
CA ILE A 3 24.25 -27.71 4.00
C ILE A 3 22.99 -26.86 4.23
N ILE A 4 23.18 -25.68 4.81
CA ILE A 4 22.09 -24.74 5.11
C ILE A 4 22.04 -23.55 4.15
N THR A 5 23.01 -23.45 3.24
CA THR A 5 23.09 -22.37 2.26
C THR A 5 22.04 -22.56 1.16
N GLN A 6 21.31 -21.50 0.86
CA GLN A 6 20.36 -21.46 -0.25
C GLN A 6 20.99 -20.81 -1.47
N GLN A 7 20.73 -21.36 -2.65
CA GLN A 7 21.25 -20.86 -3.93
C GLN A 7 20.21 -19.93 -4.59
N TYR A 8 20.17 -18.69 -4.12
CA TYR A 8 19.31 -17.68 -4.77
C TYR A 8 19.91 -17.29 -6.13
N PRO A 9 19.12 -17.11 -7.22
CA PRO A 9 17.64 -17.13 -7.27
C PRO A 9 17.01 -18.51 -7.58
N ASP A 10 17.81 -19.56 -7.72
CA ASP A 10 17.30 -20.91 -8.05
C ASP A 10 16.49 -21.49 -6.87
N GLU A 11 16.97 -21.28 -5.67
CA GLU A 11 16.23 -21.59 -4.44
C GLU A 11 15.78 -20.30 -3.77
N ARG A 12 14.46 -20.13 -3.65
CA ARG A 12 13.92 -18.94 -3.03
C ARG A 12 13.63 -19.18 -1.55
N PRO A 13 13.94 -18.19 -0.69
CA PRO A 13 13.67 -18.33 0.74
C PRO A 13 12.16 -18.37 1.00
N VAL A 14 11.77 -19.12 2.03
CA VAL A 14 10.40 -19.09 2.55
C VAL A 14 10.22 -17.80 3.34
N ILE A 15 9.34 -16.94 2.86
CA ILE A 15 9.08 -15.64 3.49
C ILE A 15 8.09 -15.82 4.64
N ALA A 16 8.44 -15.27 5.81
CA ALA A 16 7.57 -15.28 6.97
C ALA A 16 6.30 -14.43 6.73
N GLU A 17 5.21 -14.81 7.35
CA GLU A 17 3.90 -14.14 7.21
C GLU A 17 3.96 -12.64 7.54
N ARG A 18 4.75 -12.27 8.54
CA ARG A 18 4.90 -10.87 8.98
C ARG A 18 6.07 -10.13 8.36
N PHE A 19 6.60 -10.64 7.25
CA PHE A 19 7.68 -9.97 6.52
C PHE A 19 7.21 -8.61 6.01
N ARG A 20 8.08 -7.60 6.11
CA ARG A 20 7.80 -6.23 5.66
C ARG A 20 8.57 -5.94 4.38
N GLY A 21 7.98 -6.27 3.24
CA GLY A 21 8.59 -6.09 1.93
C GLY A 21 8.24 -4.76 1.27
N GLU A 22 6.96 -4.45 1.18
CA GLU A 22 6.45 -3.19 0.63
C GLU A 22 5.04 -2.94 1.13
N VAL A 23 4.60 -1.69 1.08
CA VAL A 23 3.22 -1.32 1.42
C VAL A 23 2.34 -1.51 0.18
N VAL A 24 1.22 -2.19 0.35
CA VAL A 24 0.22 -2.38 -0.71
C VAL A 24 -1.17 -1.99 -0.21
N LEU A 25 -1.98 -1.46 -1.11
CA LEU A 25 -3.40 -1.23 -0.87
C LEU A 25 -4.15 -2.50 -1.27
N MET A 26 -4.87 -3.09 -0.32
CA MET A 26 -5.61 -4.32 -0.56
C MET A 26 -6.86 -4.06 -1.40
N HIS A 27 -7.03 -4.83 -2.46
CA HIS A 27 -8.23 -4.84 -3.30
C HIS A 27 -8.86 -6.23 -3.25
N ASP A 28 -10.18 -6.28 -3.29
CA ASP A 28 -10.91 -7.53 -3.38
C ASP A 28 -11.16 -7.96 -4.84
N GLU A 29 -11.93 -9.03 -5.05
CA GLU A 29 -12.24 -9.56 -6.38
C GLU A 29 -12.99 -8.56 -7.26
N ASN A 30 -13.75 -7.63 -6.65
CA ASN A 30 -14.50 -6.59 -7.35
C ASN A 30 -13.69 -5.31 -7.57
N ASN A 31 -12.38 -5.34 -7.32
CA ASN A 31 -11.48 -4.18 -7.40
C ASN A 31 -11.89 -3.05 -6.45
N GLU A 32 -12.36 -3.42 -5.27
CA GLU A 32 -12.76 -2.48 -4.21
C GLU A 32 -11.72 -2.46 -3.09
N HIS A 33 -11.48 -1.29 -2.52
CA HIS A 33 -10.56 -1.07 -1.41
C HIS A 33 -11.28 -0.45 -0.20
N ALA A 34 -10.61 -0.44 0.95
CA ALA A 34 -11.17 0.11 2.19
C ALA A 34 -10.63 1.51 2.55
N CYS A 35 -9.84 2.13 1.68
CA CYS A 35 -9.24 3.44 1.93
C CYS A 35 -10.26 4.56 1.76
N THR A 36 -10.45 5.36 2.81
CA THR A 36 -11.35 6.52 2.80
C THR A 36 -10.67 7.83 2.41
N GLY A 37 -9.34 7.81 2.21
CA GLY A 37 -8.57 9.04 1.95
C GLY A 37 -8.39 9.93 3.19
N CYS A 38 -8.42 9.35 4.39
CA CYS A 38 -8.32 10.11 5.65
C CYS A 38 -6.94 10.72 5.92
N THR A 39 -5.91 10.34 5.16
CA THR A 39 -4.51 10.80 5.26
C THR A 39 -3.76 10.42 6.54
N ALA A 40 -4.33 9.57 7.39
CA ALA A 40 -3.67 9.14 8.63
C ALA A 40 -2.32 8.47 8.38
N CYS A 41 -2.21 7.64 7.35
CA CYS A 41 -0.95 7.00 6.95
C CYS A 41 0.10 7.99 6.43
N GLU A 42 -0.32 9.01 5.69
CA GLU A 42 0.56 10.09 5.22
C GLU A 42 1.17 10.85 6.40
N LEU A 43 0.36 11.18 7.40
CA LEU A 43 0.79 11.87 8.60
C LEU A 43 1.67 11.00 9.52
N ALA A 44 1.42 9.70 9.54
CA ALA A 44 2.18 8.74 10.35
C ALA A 44 3.55 8.41 9.77
N CYS A 45 3.75 8.61 8.47
CA CYS A 45 5.00 8.24 7.80
C CYS A 45 6.14 9.19 8.17
N PRO A 46 7.21 8.70 8.85
CA PRO A 46 8.32 9.55 9.26
C PRO A 46 9.17 10.08 8.11
N ASN A 47 9.16 9.39 6.97
CA ASN A 47 9.98 9.73 5.80
C ASN A 47 9.21 10.44 4.68
N GLY A 48 7.90 10.65 4.85
CA GLY A 48 7.08 11.29 3.83
C GLY A 48 6.95 10.49 2.54
N THR A 49 6.92 9.15 2.63
CA THR A 49 6.85 8.26 1.47
C THR A 49 5.47 8.16 0.85
N ILE A 50 4.44 8.54 1.60
CA ILE A 50 3.04 8.41 1.21
C ILE A 50 2.47 9.77 0.90
N LYS A 51 1.79 9.89 -0.25
CA LYS A 51 1.04 11.07 -0.65
C LYS A 51 -0.37 10.65 -1.05
N ILE A 52 -1.36 11.20 -0.38
CA ILE A 52 -2.77 10.93 -0.65
C ILE A 52 -3.36 12.12 -1.40
N VAL A 53 -3.86 11.87 -2.59
CA VAL A 53 -4.66 12.82 -3.37
C VAL A 53 -6.11 12.41 -3.23
N THR A 54 -6.95 13.33 -2.82
CA THR A 54 -8.38 13.09 -2.60
C THR A 54 -9.24 13.84 -3.60
N LYS A 55 -10.42 13.32 -3.84
CA LYS A 55 -11.47 13.95 -4.64
C LYS A 55 -12.77 13.97 -3.85
N PHE A 56 -13.71 14.77 -4.30
CA PHE A 56 -15.05 14.79 -3.72
C PHE A 56 -16.02 14.14 -4.71
N ASP A 57 -16.65 13.06 -4.27
CA ASP A 57 -17.71 12.42 -5.02
C ASP A 57 -19.07 12.90 -4.48
N THR A 58 -20.00 13.16 -5.39
CA THR A 58 -21.38 13.49 -5.03
C THR A 58 -22.16 12.20 -4.82
N THR A 59 -22.72 12.01 -3.62
CA THR A 59 -23.60 10.89 -3.35
C THR A 59 -24.97 11.12 -4.00
N PRO A 60 -25.79 10.05 -4.25
CA PRO A 60 -27.16 10.21 -4.78
C PRO A 60 -28.05 11.12 -3.93
N GLU A 61 -27.71 11.30 -2.65
CA GLU A 61 -28.39 12.20 -1.72
C GLU A 61 -27.96 13.67 -1.85
N GLY A 62 -27.03 13.99 -2.76
CA GLY A 62 -26.54 15.34 -3.00
C GLY A 62 -25.44 15.80 -2.04
N LYS A 63 -24.96 14.93 -1.14
CA LYS A 63 -23.85 15.23 -0.23
C LYS A 63 -22.50 14.97 -0.91
N LYS A 64 -21.54 15.87 -0.69
CA LYS A 64 -20.17 15.68 -1.13
C LYS A 64 -19.44 14.79 -0.13
N LYS A 65 -18.92 13.67 -0.61
CA LYS A 65 -18.12 12.73 0.20
C LYS A 65 -16.68 12.73 -0.29
N LYS A 66 -15.75 12.83 0.64
CA LYS A 66 -14.31 12.73 0.35
C LYS A 66 -13.96 11.29 -0.03
N ALA A 67 -13.26 11.12 -1.14
CA ALA A 67 -12.85 9.81 -1.63
C ALA A 67 -11.38 9.83 -2.05
N LEU A 68 -10.75 8.65 -2.08
CA LEU A 68 -9.40 8.49 -2.57
C LEU A 68 -9.37 8.66 -4.10
N ASP A 69 -8.52 9.57 -4.59
CA ASP A 69 -8.22 9.70 -6.01
C ASP A 69 -6.95 8.94 -6.38
N THR A 70 -5.83 9.29 -5.74
CA THR A 70 -4.54 8.64 -6.01
C THR A 70 -3.79 8.40 -4.72
N PHE A 71 -3.29 7.19 -4.55
CA PHE A 71 -2.42 6.81 -3.44
C PHE A 71 -1.00 6.61 -3.97
N VAL A 72 -0.15 7.60 -3.78
CA VAL A 72 1.25 7.56 -4.22
C VAL A 72 2.13 7.01 -3.10
N TYR A 73 2.93 6.01 -3.41
CA TYR A 73 3.87 5.38 -2.49
C TYR A 73 5.28 5.36 -3.08
N ARG A 74 6.21 5.93 -2.35
CA ARG A 74 7.62 6.01 -2.76
C ARG A 74 8.44 4.97 -2.02
N LEU A 75 8.59 3.79 -2.63
CA LEU A 75 9.32 2.67 -2.03
C LEU A 75 10.80 3.03 -1.74
N GLU A 76 11.39 3.88 -2.57
CA GLU A 76 12.80 4.30 -2.44
C GLU A 76 13.12 5.03 -1.13
N MET A 77 12.11 5.56 -0.46
CA MET A 77 12.27 6.29 0.80
C MET A 77 11.70 5.53 2.01
N CYS A 78 11.04 4.41 1.78
CA CYS A 78 10.35 3.66 2.84
C CYS A 78 11.34 2.87 3.70
N THR A 79 11.23 2.99 5.02
CA THR A 79 12.04 2.22 5.99
C THR A 79 11.36 0.96 6.50
N MET A 80 10.21 0.60 5.94
CA MET A 80 9.45 -0.61 6.30
C MET A 80 9.06 -0.65 7.80
N CYS A 81 8.79 0.51 8.40
CA CYS A 81 8.54 0.62 9.85
C CYS A 81 7.15 0.17 10.30
N ASN A 82 6.20 -0.02 9.36
CA ASN A 82 4.82 -0.45 9.62
C ASN A 82 3.92 0.58 10.35
N LEU A 83 4.38 1.79 10.59
CA LEU A 83 3.57 2.82 11.29
C LEU A 83 2.32 3.23 10.49
N CYS A 84 2.43 3.32 9.17
CA CYS A 84 1.29 3.64 8.30
C CYS A 84 0.18 2.56 8.37
N VAL A 85 0.56 1.30 8.43
CA VAL A 85 -0.39 0.17 8.54
C VAL A 85 -1.10 0.22 9.89
N GLU A 86 -0.37 0.48 10.96
CA GLU A 86 -0.95 0.62 12.30
C GLU A 86 -1.86 1.85 12.43
N ALA A 87 -1.54 2.93 11.73
CA ALA A 87 -2.32 4.17 11.74
C ALA A 87 -3.62 4.09 10.92
N CYS A 88 -3.73 3.14 10.00
CA CYS A 88 -4.90 3.03 9.13
C CYS A 88 -6.13 2.54 9.91
N PRO A 89 -7.20 3.38 10.06
CA PRO A 89 -8.37 2.99 10.86
C PRO A 89 -9.21 1.88 10.21
N THR A 90 -9.14 1.75 8.89
CA THR A 90 -9.92 0.74 8.13
C THR A 90 -9.10 -0.47 7.73
N SER A 91 -7.83 -0.54 8.12
CA SER A 91 -6.90 -1.61 7.74
C SER A 91 -6.84 -1.83 6.22
N ALA A 92 -6.87 -0.73 5.46
CA ALA A 92 -6.89 -0.76 3.99
C ALA A 92 -5.54 -1.15 3.38
N ILE A 93 -4.44 -0.93 4.10
CA ILE A 93 -3.08 -1.20 3.66
C ILE A 93 -2.43 -2.27 4.51
N LYS A 94 -1.48 -2.98 3.91
CA LYS A 94 -0.68 -4.01 4.60
C LYS A 94 0.74 -4.03 4.05
N MET A 95 1.64 -4.70 4.75
CA MET A 95 2.97 -5.03 4.24
C MET A 95 2.90 -6.33 3.44
N ASP A 96 3.38 -6.30 2.21
CA ASP A 96 3.44 -7.46 1.34
C ASP A 96 4.81 -8.17 1.47
N THR A 97 4.89 -9.38 0.97
CA THR A 97 6.08 -10.23 1.05
C THR A 97 7.06 -10.04 -0.12
N ALA A 98 6.78 -9.14 -1.05
CA ALA A 98 7.67 -8.83 -2.16
C ALA A 98 8.98 -8.21 -1.65
N TYR A 99 10.12 -8.68 -2.16
CA TYR A 99 11.45 -8.21 -1.76
C TYR A 99 12.37 -7.90 -2.93
N GLU A 100 11.99 -8.24 -4.16
CA GLU A 100 12.78 -7.99 -5.36
C GLU A 100 12.43 -6.63 -5.96
N HIS A 101 13.07 -5.56 -5.47
CA HIS A 101 12.74 -4.18 -5.82
C HIS A 101 13.81 -3.50 -6.68
N SER A 102 14.79 -4.25 -7.18
CA SER A 102 15.89 -3.70 -7.96
C SER A 102 15.41 -3.13 -9.30
N VAL A 103 15.72 -1.88 -9.55
CA VAL A 103 15.36 -1.16 -10.79
C VAL A 103 16.54 -0.29 -11.24
N PHE A 104 16.57 0.07 -12.52
CA PHE A 104 17.61 0.95 -13.07
C PHE A 104 17.35 2.44 -12.82
N ASP A 105 16.09 2.82 -12.68
CA ASP A 105 15.67 4.20 -12.47
C ASP A 105 14.90 4.31 -11.15
N ARG A 106 15.32 5.24 -10.29
CA ARG A 106 14.65 5.51 -9.01
C ARG A 106 13.16 5.80 -9.15
N ASN A 107 12.76 6.48 -10.20
CA ASN A 107 11.36 6.84 -10.44
C ASN A 107 10.43 5.62 -10.61
N LYS A 108 10.98 4.47 -11.00
CA LYS A 108 10.22 3.21 -11.10
C LYS A 108 9.79 2.65 -9.74
N LEU A 109 10.41 3.10 -8.66
CA LEU A 109 10.04 2.72 -7.29
C LEU A 109 8.87 3.55 -6.74
N THR A 110 8.52 4.65 -7.38
CA THR A 110 7.31 5.40 -7.06
C THR A 110 6.10 4.69 -7.65
N LYS A 111 5.19 4.23 -6.78
CA LYS A 111 4.06 3.39 -7.17
C LYS A 111 2.74 4.07 -6.87
N LYS A 112 1.76 3.85 -7.72
CA LYS A 112 0.36 4.17 -7.48
C LYS A 112 -0.31 2.92 -6.94
N LEU A 113 -0.71 2.91 -5.67
CA LEU A 113 -1.21 1.70 -4.99
C LEU A 113 -2.66 1.37 -5.33
N ASN A 114 -3.48 2.38 -5.62
CA ASN A 114 -4.86 2.12 -6.02
C ASN A 114 -4.94 1.72 -7.49
N ASN A 115 -5.64 0.64 -7.79
CA ASN A 115 -5.85 0.18 -9.17
C ASN A 115 -6.76 1.14 -9.94
N GLU A 116 -6.58 1.21 -11.26
CA GLU A 116 -7.46 1.99 -12.12
C GLU A 116 -8.90 1.46 -12.03
N GLY A 117 -9.85 2.38 -11.91
CA GLY A 117 -11.26 2.03 -11.75
C GLY A 117 -11.62 1.42 -10.40
N SER A 118 -10.70 1.39 -9.44
CA SER A 118 -11.00 0.90 -8.09
C SER A 118 -11.95 1.85 -7.36
N LYS A 119 -12.85 1.25 -6.57
CA LYS A 119 -13.84 1.96 -5.78
C LYS A 119 -13.70 1.59 -4.31
N ILE A 120 -14.19 2.46 -3.44
CA ILE A 120 -14.27 2.15 -2.02
C ILE A 120 -15.34 1.07 -1.80
N ARG A 121 -15.00 0.11 -0.91
CA ARG A 121 -15.96 -0.93 -0.51
C ARG A 121 -17.18 -0.30 0.16
N SER A 122 -18.37 -0.78 -0.16
CA SER A 122 -19.60 -0.36 0.50
C SER A 122 -19.57 -0.71 2.00
N GLY A 123 -20.03 0.22 2.84
CA GLY A 123 -20.04 0.05 4.29
C GLY A 123 -18.77 0.51 5.01
N VAL A 124 -17.76 0.99 4.30
CA VAL A 124 -16.57 1.64 4.87
C VAL A 124 -16.79 3.14 4.90
N GLU A 125 -16.64 3.75 6.08
CA GLU A 125 -16.75 5.20 6.29
C GLU A 125 -15.43 5.80 6.78
#